data_c6542432ab91322451098b5bc9ec0347
#
_entry.id   c6542432ab91322451098b5bc9ec0347
#
_cell.length_a   1.000
_cell.length_b   1.000
_cell.length_c   1.000
_cell.angle_alpha   90.00
_cell.angle_beta   90.00
_cell.angle_gamma   90.00
#
_symmetry.space_group_name_H-M   'P 1'
#
loop_
_entity.id
_entity.type
_entity.pdbx_description
1 polymer ?
#
loop_
_entity_poly.entity_id
_entity_poly.type
_entity_poly.pdbx_seq_one_letter_code
_entity_poly.pdbx_strand_id
1 'polypeptide(L)'
;MIFMHLSIPFLTSILPLLLTPTTDAAYQFKHDSVHGTYPGEVVVDGDCLVIGDQRVKFYAERNPSDIGWGASGAEVVCESTGIFTTIEKASAHLGGGAKKVIISAPSADAPMFVMGVNHTSYDGSADVVSNASCTTNCLAPLAKVIHENFGIEEGLMTTIHAATATQVRQE
;
A
#
# COMPACT_ATOMS: atom_id res chain seq x y z
N MET A 1 10.11 3.64 -0.43
CA MET A 1 8.99 4.20 0.36
C MET A 1 8.48 3.07 1.23
N ILE A 2 8.77 3.12 2.51
CA ILE A 2 8.36 2.11 3.47
C ILE A 2 7.02 2.55 4.02
N PHE A 3 5.98 1.77 3.80
CA PHE A 3 4.73 1.98 4.50
C PHE A 3 4.75 1.14 5.76
N MET A 4 4.67 1.80 6.88
CA MET A 4 4.46 1.15 8.15
C MET A 4 3.00 1.15 8.52
N HIS A 5 2.63 0.03 9.06
CA HIS A 5 1.32 -0.16 9.62
C HIS A 5 1.31 0.17 11.10
N LEU A 6 0.49 1.14 11.49
CA LEU A 6 0.06 1.32 12.87
C LEU A 6 -1.18 0.47 13.12
N SER A 7 -1.06 -0.39 14.10
CA SER A 7 -2.12 -1.06 14.88
C SER A 7 -3.58 -0.81 14.47
N ILE A 8 -4.02 -1.55 13.48
CA ILE A 8 -5.39 -2.01 13.41
C ILE A 8 -5.28 -3.54 13.49
N PRO A 9 -6.05 -4.25 14.33
CA PRO A 9 -5.84 -5.68 14.57
C PRO A 9 -6.06 -6.59 13.36
N PHE A 10 -6.26 -6.04 12.17
CA PHE A 10 -6.56 -6.79 10.95
C PHE A 10 -5.67 -6.48 9.75
N LEU A 11 -4.69 -5.58 9.88
CA LEU A 11 -3.81 -5.22 8.77
C LEU A 11 -2.37 -5.52 9.15
N THR A 12 -1.90 -6.67 8.79
CA THR A 12 -0.50 -7.04 8.95
C THR A 12 0.10 -7.19 7.57
N SER A 13 0.93 -6.32 7.21
CA SER A 13 2.18 -6.48 6.50
C SER A 13 2.41 -5.52 5.37
N ILE A 14 3.62 -5.14 5.32
CA ILE A 14 4.18 -4.32 4.27
C ILE A 14 5.40 -5.03 3.78
N LEU A 15 5.43 -5.20 2.48
CA LEU A 15 6.58 -5.75 1.82
C LEU A 15 7.45 -4.62 1.31
N PRO A 16 8.65 -4.41 1.82
CA PRO A 16 9.68 -3.74 1.04
C PRO A 16 10.16 -4.74 -0.01
N LEU A 17 9.95 -4.46 -1.27
CA LEU A 17 10.38 -5.29 -2.39
C LEU A 17 11.91 -5.33 -2.58
N LEU A 18 12.66 -4.77 -1.71
CA LEU A 18 14.09 -4.93 -1.65
C LEU A 18 14.38 -5.94 -0.56
N LEU A 19 15.26 -6.89 -0.85
CA LEU A 19 15.91 -7.78 0.10
C LEU A 19 16.74 -6.96 1.10
N THR A 20 16.07 -6.02 1.76
CA THR A 20 16.68 -5.09 2.69
C THR A 20 16.83 -5.82 4.01
N PRO A 21 18.04 -5.93 4.56
CA PRO A 21 18.22 -6.47 5.88
C PRO A 21 17.30 -5.77 6.90
N THR A 22 16.82 -6.50 7.90
CA THR A 22 15.92 -5.96 8.93
C THR A 22 16.54 -4.75 9.63
N THR A 23 17.87 -4.69 9.72
CA THR A 23 18.64 -3.56 10.25
C THR A 23 18.46 -2.28 9.45
N ASP A 24 18.49 -2.38 8.12
CA ASP A 24 18.30 -1.22 7.25
C ASP A 24 16.86 -0.73 7.28
N ALA A 25 15.91 -1.66 7.37
CA ALA A 25 14.50 -1.34 7.54
C ALA A 25 14.25 -0.61 8.87
N ALA A 26 14.92 -1.03 9.95
CA ALA A 26 14.87 -0.35 11.25
C ALA A 26 15.40 1.09 11.16
N TYR A 27 16.52 1.27 10.48
CA TYR A 27 17.11 2.59 10.27
C TYR A 27 16.20 3.49 9.45
N GLN A 28 15.70 3.00 8.32
CA GLN A 28 14.79 3.75 7.45
C GLN A 28 13.50 4.12 8.18
N PHE A 29 12.93 3.20 8.95
CA PHE A 29 11.77 3.50 9.77
C PHE A 29 12.03 4.60 10.80
N LYS A 30 13.11 4.47 11.54
CA LYS A 30 13.45 5.43 12.60
C LYS A 30 13.72 6.83 12.05
N HIS A 31 14.33 6.94 10.87
CA HIS A 31 14.79 8.18 10.27
C HIS A 31 13.99 8.63 9.05
N ASP A 32 12.73 8.20 8.92
CA ASP A 32 11.82 8.75 7.91
C ASP A 32 11.67 10.26 8.13
N SER A 33 11.98 11.04 7.08
CA SER A 33 12.16 12.48 7.21
C SER A 33 10.89 13.31 7.04
N VAL A 34 9.82 12.76 6.42
CA VAL A 34 8.62 13.55 6.12
C VAL A 34 7.87 13.94 7.39
N HIS A 35 7.77 13.02 8.34
CA HIS A 35 7.08 13.22 9.61
C HIS A 35 8.04 13.35 10.80
N GLY A 36 9.33 13.49 10.53
CA GLY A 36 10.38 13.53 11.54
C GLY A 36 10.88 12.15 11.97
N THR A 37 11.88 12.14 12.83
CA THR A 37 12.44 10.91 13.39
C THR A 37 11.46 10.29 14.37
N TYR A 38 11.26 8.97 14.29
CA TYR A 38 10.41 8.26 15.25
C TYR A 38 11.00 8.39 16.68
N PRO A 39 10.21 8.90 17.65
CA PRO A 39 10.72 9.21 18.98
C PRO A 39 10.93 7.99 19.86
N GLY A 40 10.33 6.85 19.51
CA GLY A 40 10.42 5.61 20.27
C GLY A 40 11.64 4.77 19.92
N GLU A 41 11.78 3.66 20.61
CA GLU A 41 12.80 2.65 20.33
C GLU A 41 12.34 1.73 19.19
N VAL A 42 13.30 1.36 18.32
CA VAL A 42 13.12 0.38 17.26
C VAL A 42 14.20 -0.67 17.42
N VAL A 43 13.80 -1.89 17.72
CA VAL A 43 14.72 -3.00 17.98
C VAL A 43 14.61 -4.04 16.89
N VAL A 44 15.73 -4.54 16.42
CA VAL A 44 15.79 -5.70 15.52
C VAL A 44 15.90 -6.97 16.37
N ASP A 45 14.95 -7.88 16.18
CA ASP A 45 14.93 -9.18 16.85
C ASP A 45 14.76 -10.27 15.79
N GLY A 46 15.90 -10.77 15.30
CA GLY A 46 15.96 -11.75 14.22
C GLY A 46 15.36 -11.20 12.92
N ASP A 47 14.30 -11.83 12.44
CA ASP A 47 13.53 -11.44 11.26
C ASP A 47 12.38 -10.46 11.58
N CYS A 48 12.36 -9.89 12.78
CA CYS A 48 11.32 -8.99 13.23
C CYS A 48 11.86 -7.63 13.60
N LEU A 49 11.03 -6.58 13.43
CA LEU A 49 11.17 -5.30 14.09
C LEU A 49 10.21 -5.22 15.28
N VAL A 50 10.74 -4.78 16.40
CA VAL A 50 9.96 -4.47 17.60
C VAL A 50 9.89 -2.95 17.74
N ILE A 51 8.68 -2.41 17.73
CA ILE A 51 8.41 -0.96 17.76
C ILE A 51 7.40 -0.74 18.89
N GLY A 52 7.90 -0.28 20.04
CA GLY A 52 7.09 -0.29 21.25
C GLY A 52 6.65 -1.70 21.62
N ASP A 53 5.35 -1.94 21.68
CA ASP A 53 4.72 -3.24 21.95
C ASP A 53 4.36 -4.03 20.68
N GLN A 54 4.62 -3.46 19.50
CA GLN A 54 4.30 -4.09 18.22
C GLN A 54 5.49 -4.88 17.68
N ARG A 55 5.21 -6.11 17.22
CA ARG A 55 6.18 -6.99 16.58
C ARG A 55 5.81 -7.18 15.12
N VAL A 56 6.67 -6.70 14.21
CA VAL A 56 6.47 -6.74 12.76
C VAL A 56 7.44 -7.74 12.16
N LYS A 57 6.93 -8.81 11.57
CA LYS A 57 7.73 -9.83 10.91
C LYS A 57 8.10 -9.42 9.49
N PHE A 58 9.36 -9.69 9.10
CA PHE A 58 9.87 -9.48 7.76
C PHE A 58 10.00 -10.81 7.02
N TYR A 59 9.63 -10.79 5.76
CA TYR A 59 9.83 -11.90 4.83
C TYR A 59 10.73 -11.43 3.69
N ALA A 60 11.67 -12.28 3.28
CA ALA A 60 12.60 -12.00 2.18
C ALA A 60 12.25 -12.83 0.92
N GLU A 61 10.95 -12.90 0.61
CA GLU A 61 10.44 -13.67 -0.51
C GLU A 61 10.19 -12.78 -1.72
N ARG A 62 10.56 -13.25 -2.91
CA ARG A 62 10.31 -12.54 -4.17
C ARG A 62 8.94 -12.82 -4.75
N ASN A 63 8.45 -14.03 -4.54
CA ASN A 63 7.14 -14.44 -5.01
C ASN A 63 6.11 -14.27 -3.89
N PRO A 64 5.06 -13.48 -4.08
CA PRO A 64 4.05 -13.24 -3.06
C PRO A 64 3.37 -14.51 -2.51
N SER A 65 3.27 -15.57 -3.32
CA SER A 65 2.67 -16.84 -2.88
C SER A 65 3.53 -17.61 -1.86
N ASP A 66 4.83 -17.30 -1.78
CA ASP A 66 5.75 -17.96 -0.85
C ASP A 66 5.78 -17.26 0.52
N ILE A 67 5.13 -16.09 0.63
CA ILE A 67 4.98 -15.36 1.88
C ILE A 67 3.89 -16.01 2.71
N GLY A 68 4.24 -16.46 3.90
CA GLY A 68 3.31 -17.15 4.80
C GLY A 68 2.33 -16.20 5.52
N TRP A 69 1.46 -15.49 4.78
CA TRP A 69 0.50 -14.55 5.36
C TRP A 69 -0.41 -15.21 6.39
N GLY A 70 -0.95 -16.39 6.05
CA GLY A 70 -1.80 -17.15 6.97
C GLY A 70 -1.07 -17.57 8.24
N ALA A 71 0.21 -17.94 8.15
CA ALA A 71 1.02 -18.31 9.30
C ALA A 71 1.32 -17.13 10.24
N SER A 72 1.38 -15.91 9.70
CA SER A 72 1.54 -14.68 10.50
C SER A 72 0.21 -14.08 10.96
N GLY A 73 -0.93 -14.65 10.57
CA GLY A 73 -2.26 -14.15 10.90
C GLY A 73 -2.67 -12.91 10.09
N ALA A 74 -1.96 -12.62 8.99
CA ALA A 74 -2.27 -11.50 8.11
C ALA A 74 -3.46 -11.83 7.21
N GLU A 75 -4.59 -11.18 7.43
CA GLU A 75 -5.81 -11.38 6.63
C GLU A 75 -5.89 -10.45 5.42
N VAL A 76 -5.36 -9.24 5.55
CA VAL A 76 -5.39 -8.20 4.52
C VAL A 76 -3.97 -7.79 4.17
N VAL A 77 -3.64 -7.81 2.88
CA VAL A 77 -2.34 -7.41 2.35
C VAL A 77 -2.46 -6.11 1.58
N CYS A 78 -1.62 -5.14 1.90
CA CYS A 78 -1.43 -3.95 1.09
C CYS A 78 -0.29 -4.19 0.09
N GLU A 79 -0.63 -4.37 -1.19
CA GLU A 79 0.34 -4.53 -2.26
C GLU A 79 0.86 -3.16 -2.70
N SER A 80 2.07 -2.82 -2.27
CA SER A 80 2.68 -1.49 -2.48
C SER A 80 3.96 -1.54 -3.32
N THR A 81 4.23 -2.65 -3.98
CA THR A 81 5.46 -2.82 -4.77
C THR A 81 5.42 -2.06 -6.10
N GLY A 82 4.22 -1.82 -6.63
CA GLY A 82 4.01 -1.27 -7.97
C GLY A 82 4.23 -2.28 -9.10
N ILE A 83 4.46 -3.57 -8.78
CA ILE A 83 4.72 -4.64 -9.75
C ILE A 83 3.48 -5.52 -9.95
N PHE A 84 2.82 -5.89 -8.86
CA PHE A 84 1.66 -6.79 -8.85
C PHE A 84 0.36 -5.99 -8.91
N THR A 85 0.15 -5.25 -10.02
CA THR A 85 -0.93 -4.26 -10.15
C THR A 85 -2.18 -4.78 -10.88
N THR A 86 -2.23 -6.04 -11.27
CA THR A 86 -3.41 -6.69 -11.86
C THR A 86 -4.01 -7.71 -10.90
N ILE A 87 -5.28 -8.05 -11.08
CA ILE A 87 -5.95 -9.09 -10.27
C ILE A 87 -5.15 -10.37 -10.27
N GLU A 88 -4.74 -10.85 -11.46
CA GLU A 88 -3.97 -12.09 -11.61
C GLU A 88 -2.69 -12.07 -10.76
N LYS A 89 -1.89 -11.02 -10.90
CA LYS A 89 -0.62 -10.89 -10.18
C LYS A 89 -0.80 -10.73 -8.67
N ALA A 90 -1.72 -9.85 -8.27
CA ALA A 90 -1.98 -9.56 -6.86
C ALA A 90 -2.61 -10.76 -6.14
N SER A 91 -3.37 -11.60 -6.84
CA SER A 91 -3.94 -12.84 -6.28
C SER A 91 -2.90 -13.84 -5.80
N ALA A 92 -1.62 -13.70 -6.19
CA ALA A 92 -0.54 -14.51 -5.65
C ALA A 92 -0.43 -14.40 -4.13
N HIS A 93 -0.77 -13.26 -3.54
CA HIS A 93 -0.82 -13.08 -2.08
C HIS A 93 -1.91 -13.92 -1.41
N LEU A 94 -3.02 -14.18 -2.10
CA LEU A 94 -4.09 -15.06 -1.59
C LEU A 94 -3.58 -16.49 -1.44
N GLY A 95 -2.67 -16.93 -2.35
CA GLY A 95 -1.98 -18.22 -2.25
C GLY A 95 -1.14 -18.37 -0.98
N GLY A 96 -0.61 -17.29 -0.43
CA GLY A 96 0.11 -17.24 0.84
C GLY A 96 -0.78 -17.25 2.08
N GLY A 97 -2.12 -17.24 1.91
CA GLY A 97 -3.09 -17.31 2.99
C GLY A 97 -3.73 -15.98 3.36
N ALA A 98 -3.49 -14.90 2.61
CA ALA A 98 -4.24 -13.67 2.75
C ALA A 98 -5.70 -13.86 2.28
N LYS A 99 -6.63 -13.11 2.87
CA LYS A 99 -8.05 -13.11 2.48
C LYS A 99 -8.39 -12.00 1.51
N LYS A 100 -7.70 -10.86 1.61
CA LYS A 100 -7.92 -9.67 0.79
C LYS A 100 -6.58 -9.03 0.41
N VAL A 101 -6.55 -8.44 -0.79
CA VAL A 101 -5.41 -7.69 -1.28
C VAL A 101 -5.86 -6.30 -1.72
N ILE A 102 -5.18 -5.27 -1.24
CA ILE A 102 -5.41 -3.89 -1.63
C ILE A 102 -4.17 -3.41 -2.39
N ILE A 103 -4.31 -3.18 -3.68
CA ILE A 103 -3.25 -2.63 -4.52
C ILE A 103 -3.15 -1.13 -4.27
N SER A 104 -2.01 -0.63 -3.80
CA SER A 104 -1.77 0.80 -3.54
C SER A 104 -1.32 1.56 -4.79
N ALA A 105 -1.83 1.18 -5.95
CA ALA A 105 -1.52 1.75 -7.26
C ALA A 105 -2.74 1.60 -8.18
N PRO A 106 -2.81 2.33 -9.32
CA PRO A 106 -3.84 2.10 -10.31
C PRO A 106 -3.73 0.67 -10.85
N SER A 107 -4.87 0.04 -11.06
CA SER A 107 -4.99 -1.29 -11.65
C SER A 107 -5.72 -1.21 -12.99
N ALA A 108 -5.35 -2.10 -13.91
CA ALA A 108 -6.00 -2.19 -15.21
C ALA A 108 -7.36 -2.94 -15.15
N ASP A 109 -7.54 -3.78 -14.14
CA ASP A 109 -8.66 -4.74 -14.07
C ASP A 109 -9.29 -4.86 -12.68
N ALA A 110 -8.61 -4.48 -11.60
CA ALA A 110 -9.19 -4.51 -10.25
C ALA A 110 -10.13 -3.31 -10.02
N PRO A 111 -11.28 -3.54 -9.35
CA PRO A 111 -12.17 -2.45 -8.98
C PRO A 111 -11.44 -1.43 -8.11
N MET A 112 -11.61 -0.14 -8.43
CA MET A 112 -10.94 0.96 -7.75
C MET A 112 -11.88 1.68 -6.80
N PHE A 113 -11.40 1.92 -5.59
CA PHE A 113 -12.11 2.65 -4.55
C PHE A 113 -11.29 3.82 -4.03
N VAL A 114 -11.91 5.00 -4.03
CA VAL A 114 -11.34 6.23 -3.49
C VAL A 114 -12.11 6.62 -2.23
N MET A 115 -11.41 6.76 -1.12
CA MET A 115 -12.00 7.13 0.16
C MET A 115 -12.68 8.50 0.06
N GLY A 116 -13.91 8.60 0.59
CA GLY A 116 -14.72 9.82 0.48
C GLY A 116 -15.45 9.99 -0.85
N VAL A 117 -15.14 9.19 -1.88
CA VAL A 117 -15.76 9.27 -3.20
C VAL A 117 -16.72 8.13 -3.45
N ASN A 118 -16.19 6.91 -3.62
CA ASN A 118 -17.00 5.73 -3.95
C ASN A 118 -16.74 4.52 -3.04
N HIS A 119 -16.01 4.69 -1.94
CA HIS A 119 -15.66 3.57 -1.03
C HIS A 119 -16.89 2.87 -0.44
N THR A 120 -18.01 3.56 -0.32
CA THR A 120 -19.27 3.01 0.19
C THR A 120 -19.95 2.05 -0.79
N SER A 121 -19.50 2.01 -2.05
CA SER A 121 -19.99 1.04 -3.03
C SER A 121 -19.29 -0.33 -2.95
N TYR A 122 -18.26 -0.46 -2.09
CA TYR A 122 -17.61 -1.75 -1.86
C TYR A 122 -18.50 -2.66 -1.03
N ASP A 123 -18.88 -3.78 -1.61
CA ASP A 123 -19.78 -4.78 -1.02
C ASP A 123 -19.05 -5.97 -0.35
N GLY A 124 -17.73 -5.98 -0.40
CA GLY A 124 -16.92 -7.05 0.15
C GLY A 124 -16.70 -8.26 -0.77
N SER A 125 -17.30 -8.28 -1.95
CA SER A 125 -17.24 -9.43 -2.87
C SER A 125 -15.89 -9.61 -3.55
N ALA A 126 -15.20 -8.51 -3.86
CA ALA A 126 -13.89 -8.56 -4.52
C ALA A 126 -12.78 -8.86 -3.50
N ASP A 127 -11.95 -9.87 -3.79
CA ASP A 127 -10.79 -10.22 -2.96
C ASP A 127 -9.56 -9.37 -3.26
N VAL A 128 -9.48 -8.82 -4.47
CA VAL A 128 -8.44 -7.89 -4.91
C VAL A 128 -9.09 -6.59 -5.33
N VAL A 129 -8.66 -5.49 -4.71
CA VAL A 129 -9.14 -4.14 -5.02
C VAL A 129 -7.97 -3.18 -5.16
N SER A 130 -8.19 -2.04 -5.80
CA SER A 130 -7.20 -0.96 -5.89
C SER A 130 -7.69 0.28 -5.15
N ASN A 131 -6.80 0.98 -4.46
CA ASN A 131 -7.10 2.31 -3.92
C ASN A 131 -6.79 3.45 -4.91
N ALA A 132 -6.65 3.13 -6.20
CA ALA A 132 -6.36 4.04 -7.29
C ALA A 132 -4.95 4.68 -7.23
N SER A 133 -4.72 5.71 -8.02
CA SER A 133 -3.45 6.44 -8.07
C SER A 133 -3.41 7.60 -7.07
N CYS A 134 -2.20 8.11 -6.80
CA CYS A 134 -2.02 9.35 -6.03
C CYS A 134 -2.73 10.54 -6.71
N THR A 135 -2.68 10.63 -8.04
CA THR A 135 -3.40 11.66 -8.81
C THR A 135 -4.90 11.51 -8.65
N THR A 136 -5.44 10.29 -8.72
CA THR A 136 -6.87 10.04 -8.54
C THR A 136 -7.32 10.36 -7.12
N ASN A 137 -6.54 10.01 -6.12
CA ASN A 137 -6.86 10.33 -4.72
C ASN A 137 -6.82 11.84 -4.42
N CYS A 138 -6.07 12.62 -5.19
CA CYS A 138 -6.10 14.08 -5.14
C CYS A 138 -7.33 14.65 -5.88
N LEU A 139 -7.51 14.24 -7.14
CA LEU A 139 -8.49 14.84 -8.05
C LEU A 139 -9.94 14.44 -7.75
N ALA A 140 -10.18 13.15 -7.48
CA ALA A 140 -11.54 12.66 -7.37
C ALA A 140 -12.35 13.27 -6.20
N PRO A 141 -11.79 13.40 -4.98
CA PRO A 141 -12.49 14.11 -3.90
C PRO A 141 -12.73 15.59 -4.23
N LEU A 142 -11.75 16.28 -4.84
CA LEU A 142 -11.89 17.67 -5.25
C LEU A 142 -13.00 17.83 -6.29
N ALA A 143 -12.96 17.02 -7.35
CA ALA A 143 -13.97 17.05 -8.40
C ALA A 143 -15.37 16.74 -7.85
N LYS A 144 -15.47 15.77 -6.93
CA LYS A 144 -16.74 15.44 -6.27
C LYS A 144 -17.34 16.64 -5.55
N VAL A 145 -16.54 17.31 -4.71
CA VAL A 145 -17.01 18.49 -3.95
C VAL A 145 -17.46 19.59 -4.89
N ILE A 146 -16.72 19.89 -5.95
CA ILE A 146 -17.09 20.93 -6.92
C ILE A 146 -18.38 20.52 -7.66
N HIS A 147 -18.45 19.27 -8.12
CA HIS A 147 -19.60 18.77 -8.86
C HIS A 147 -20.90 18.78 -8.05
N GLU A 148 -20.84 18.34 -6.80
CA GLU A 148 -22.00 18.26 -5.91
C GLU A 148 -22.55 19.64 -5.51
N ASN A 149 -21.69 20.66 -5.45
CA ASN A 149 -22.10 21.99 -5.01
C ASN A 149 -22.39 22.97 -6.16
N PHE A 150 -21.71 22.83 -7.29
CA PHE A 150 -21.76 23.81 -8.37
C PHE A 150 -22.09 23.20 -9.74
N GLY A 151 -21.96 21.89 -9.89
CA GLY A 151 -21.96 21.21 -11.17
C GLY A 151 -20.64 21.40 -11.94
N ILE A 152 -20.25 20.38 -12.69
CA ILE A 152 -19.13 20.46 -13.65
C ILE A 152 -19.71 20.13 -15.01
N GLU A 153 -19.63 21.09 -15.95
CA GLU A 153 -20.03 20.90 -17.34
C GLU A 153 -18.86 20.46 -18.20
N GLU A 154 -17.69 21.10 -18.01
CA GLU A 154 -16.46 20.79 -18.73
C GLU A 154 -15.26 20.96 -17.79
N GLY A 155 -14.15 20.31 -18.10
CA GLY A 155 -12.94 20.39 -17.30
C GLY A 155 -11.67 20.06 -18.07
N LEU A 156 -10.56 20.71 -17.69
CA LEU A 156 -9.22 20.39 -18.13
C LEU A 156 -8.36 20.13 -16.89
N MET A 157 -7.68 19.00 -16.87
CA MET A 157 -6.76 18.65 -15.79
C MET A 157 -5.31 18.75 -16.26
N THR A 158 -4.51 19.44 -15.47
CA THR A 158 -3.04 19.44 -15.60
C THR A 158 -2.42 18.96 -14.30
N THR A 159 -1.50 18.03 -14.38
CA THR A 159 -0.77 17.48 -13.23
C THR A 159 0.68 17.97 -13.24
N ILE A 160 1.11 18.55 -12.12
CA ILE A 160 2.52 18.78 -11.82
C ILE A 160 2.91 17.73 -10.80
N HIS A 161 3.67 16.73 -11.21
CA HIS A 161 3.93 15.54 -10.42
C HIS A 161 5.42 15.38 -10.13
N ALA A 162 5.75 14.98 -8.89
CA ALA A 162 7.12 14.58 -8.57
C ALA A 162 7.51 13.32 -9.35
N ALA A 163 8.76 13.22 -9.79
CA ALA A 163 9.29 12.02 -10.41
C ALA A 163 9.24 10.84 -9.42
N THR A 164 8.79 9.69 -9.88
CA THR A 164 8.72 8.45 -9.09
C THR A 164 9.71 7.41 -9.64
N ALA A 165 10.15 6.49 -8.78
CA ALA A 165 11.16 5.49 -9.11
C ALA A 165 10.76 4.53 -10.25
N THR A 166 9.45 4.40 -10.53
CA THR A 166 8.92 3.58 -11.62
C THR A 166 8.97 4.26 -12.99
N GLN A 167 9.26 5.55 -13.05
CA GLN A 167 9.46 6.25 -14.31
C GLN A 167 10.84 5.88 -14.86
N VAL A 168 10.84 5.12 -15.94
CA VAL A 168 12.06 4.74 -16.65
C VAL A 168 12.75 6.03 -17.15
N ARG A 169 14.02 6.20 -16.80
CA ARG A 169 14.86 7.21 -17.47
C ARG A 169 14.89 6.86 -18.96
N GLN A 170 14.31 7.68 -19.78
CA GLN A 170 14.65 7.69 -21.20
C GLN A 170 16.02 8.34 -21.30
N GLU A 171 17.04 7.51 -21.52
CA GLU A 171 18.35 7.97 -21.96
C GLU A 171 18.29 8.38 -23.42
#